data_7e45dc147cff1e69b4d0d3d8a3b5ec8e
#
_entry.id   7e45dc147cff1e69b4d0d3d8a3b5ec8e
#
_cell.length_a   1.000
_cell.length_b   1.000
_cell.length_c   1.000
_cell.angle_alpha   90.00
_cell.angle_beta   90.00
_cell.angle_gamma   90.00
#
_symmetry.space_group_name_H-M   'P 1'
#
loop_
_entity.id
_entity.type
_entity.pdbx_description
1 polymer ?
#
loop_
_entity_poly.entity_id
_entity_poly.type
_entity_poly.pdbx_seq_one_letter_code
_entity_poly.pdbx_strand_id
1 'polypeptide(L)'
;MDAPSAFCQSTRLAQHISFLKDVLRCYKDFTTAQIDTIEILLMRLYTEWGITEETDFSLMKSEDYPILSELYDYIEIEYLNFDEQKPQLYTKEMLQQVLLGLYSMCKGADAKFFNGHSNLTSTRFLVFGVKGLNEVAVNVRSTILLNLLSYMTDKLLTEGNTVAALDELYIWLSN
;
A
#
# COMPACT_ATOMS: atom_id res chain seq x y z
N MET A 1 -7.91 -34.12 8.65
CA MET A 1 -8.04 -32.66 8.32
C MET A 1 -7.39 -32.47 6.99
N ASP A 2 -8.18 -32.32 5.95
CA ASP A 2 -7.68 -32.14 4.61
C ASP A 2 -7.01 -30.76 4.51
N ALA A 3 -5.80 -30.71 3.96
CA ALA A 3 -5.11 -29.45 3.70
C ALA A 3 -6.01 -28.57 2.82
N PRO A 4 -6.10 -27.24 3.08
CA PRO A 4 -6.86 -26.36 2.21
C PRO A 4 -6.32 -26.50 0.79
N SER A 5 -7.24 -26.66 -0.16
CA SER A 5 -6.88 -26.82 -1.57
C SER A 5 -5.98 -25.67 -2.01
N ALA A 6 -4.97 -25.95 -2.81
CA ALA A 6 -4.02 -24.96 -3.36
C ALA A 6 -4.73 -23.78 -4.10
N PHE A 7 -6.02 -23.89 -4.34
CA PHE A 7 -6.89 -22.89 -4.96
C PHE A 7 -7.17 -21.66 -4.08
N CYS A 8 -6.90 -21.71 -2.76
CA CYS A 8 -7.21 -20.63 -1.81
C CYS A 8 -5.97 -19.93 -1.25
N GLN A 9 -4.78 -20.28 -1.67
CA GLN A 9 -3.54 -19.62 -1.21
C GLN A 9 -3.17 -18.48 -2.18
N SER A 10 -3.62 -17.28 -1.84
CA SER A 10 -3.08 -16.04 -2.45
C SER A 10 -1.60 -15.93 -2.11
N THR A 11 -0.76 -15.62 -3.09
CA THR A 11 0.67 -15.38 -2.85
C THR A 11 0.87 -14.15 -1.95
N ARG A 12 2.02 -14.06 -1.27
CA ARG A 12 2.33 -12.88 -0.43
C ARG A 12 2.35 -11.60 -1.24
N LEU A 13 2.85 -11.65 -2.49
CA LEU A 13 2.84 -10.49 -3.38
C LEU A 13 1.40 -10.07 -3.72
N ALA A 14 0.53 -11.00 -4.08
CA ALA A 14 -0.87 -10.71 -4.38
C ALA A 14 -1.62 -10.13 -3.17
N GLN A 15 -1.35 -10.63 -1.96
CA GLN A 15 -1.91 -10.09 -0.71
C GLN A 15 -1.43 -8.65 -0.47
N HIS A 16 -0.15 -8.39 -0.68
CA HIS A 16 0.43 -7.06 -0.52
C HIS A 16 -0.15 -6.06 -1.52
N ILE A 17 -0.29 -6.44 -2.79
CA ILE A 17 -0.91 -5.60 -3.83
C ILE A 17 -2.37 -5.33 -3.51
N SER A 18 -3.13 -6.36 -3.07
CA SER A 18 -4.51 -6.18 -2.63
C SER A 18 -4.61 -5.17 -1.48
N PHE A 19 -3.73 -5.28 -0.50
CA PHE A 19 -3.66 -4.32 0.61
C PHE A 19 -3.33 -2.89 0.13
N LEU A 20 -2.37 -2.72 -0.78
CA LEU A 20 -2.07 -1.39 -1.35
C LEU A 20 -3.27 -0.80 -2.11
N LYS A 21 -4.04 -1.63 -2.83
CA LYS A 21 -5.29 -1.18 -3.48
C LYS A 21 -6.30 -0.66 -2.44
N ASP A 22 -6.42 -1.31 -1.30
CA ASP A 22 -7.31 -0.87 -0.22
C ASP A 22 -6.81 0.41 0.45
N VAL A 23 -5.50 0.55 0.65
CA VAL A 23 -4.86 1.79 1.13
C VAL A 23 -5.17 2.96 0.19
N LEU A 24 -5.03 2.77 -1.12
CA LEU A 24 -5.31 3.80 -2.12
C LEU A 24 -6.78 4.19 -2.15
N ARG A 25 -7.70 3.22 -2.09
CA ARG A 25 -9.16 3.48 -2.00
C ARG A 25 -9.54 4.21 -0.72
N CYS A 26 -8.90 3.87 0.40
CA CYS A 26 -9.14 4.55 1.67
C CYS A 26 -8.65 6.00 1.63
N TYR A 27 -7.52 6.23 0.96
CA TYR A 27 -6.92 7.57 0.86
C TYR A 27 -7.72 8.50 -0.05
N LYS A 28 -8.22 8.00 -1.19
CA LYS A 28 -8.89 8.81 -2.21
C LYS A 28 -9.88 7.98 -3.03
N ASP A 29 -10.95 8.61 -3.49
CA ASP A 29 -11.96 8.02 -4.35
C ASP A 29 -11.42 7.75 -5.78
N PHE A 30 -10.51 6.79 -5.90
CA PHE A 30 -10.08 6.30 -7.19
C PHE A 30 -11.18 5.43 -7.82
N THR A 31 -11.41 5.60 -9.11
CA THR A 31 -12.27 4.68 -9.87
C THR A 31 -11.63 3.29 -9.97
N THR A 32 -12.44 2.28 -10.24
CA THR A 32 -11.94 0.92 -10.47
C THR A 32 -10.86 0.89 -11.57
N ALA A 33 -11.11 1.59 -12.69
CA ALA A 33 -10.15 1.65 -13.80
C ALA A 33 -8.82 2.31 -13.41
N GLN A 34 -8.83 3.33 -12.54
CA GLN A 34 -7.61 3.95 -12.01
C GLN A 34 -6.84 2.98 -11.12
N ILE A 35 -7.53 2.26 -10.22
CA ILE A 35 -6.92 1.25 -9.36
C ILE A 35 -6.31 0.10 -10.18
N ASP A 36 -7.03 -0.38 -11.19
CA ASP A 36 -6.53 -1.46 -12.06
C ASP A 36 -5.32 -0.99 -12.89
N THR A 37 -5.31 0.27 -13.33
CA THR A 37 -4.14 0.87 -13.99
C THR A 37 -2.94 0.95 -13.04
N ILE A 38 -3.15 1.37 -11.79
CA ILE A 38 -2.09 1.40 -10.76
C ILE A 38 -1.57 -0.02 -10.50
N GLU A 39 -2.45 -1.00 -10.39
CA GLU A 39 -2.05 -2.41 -10.20
C GLU A 39 -1.13 -2.92 -11.31
N ILE A 40 -1.48 -2.66 -12.58
CA ILE A 40 -0.66 -3.04 -13.73
C ILE A 40 0.74 -2.42 -13.64
N LEU A 41 0.83 -1.13 -13.32
CA LEU A 41 2.09 -0.41 -13.23
C LEU A 41 2.91 -0.82 -11.99
N LEU A 42 2.25 -1.08 -10.88
CA LEU A 42 2.86 -1.58 -9.66
C LEU A 42 3.47 -2.98 -9.87
N MET A 43 2.76 -3.88 -10.55
CA MET A 43 3.30 -5.20 -10.90
C MET A 43 4.53 -5.11 -11.80
N ARG A 44 4.55 -4.20 -12.77
CA ARG A 44 5.72 -3.95 -13.62
C ARG A 44 6.89 -3.40 -12.81
N LEU A 45 6.64 -2.42 -11.96
CA LEU A 45 7.66 -1.85 -11.07
C LEU A 45 8.28 -2.92 -10.17
N TYR A 46 7.47 -3.78 -9.54
CA TYR A 46 7.99 -4.87 -8.72
C TYR A 46 8.84 -5.85 -9.55
N THR A 47 8.40 -6.18 -10.77
CA THR A 47 9.18 -7.05 -11.65
C THR A 47 10.54 -6.44 -11.99
N GLU A 48 10.62 -5.13 -12.26
CA GLU A 48 11.88 -4.42 -12.51
C GLU A 48 12.80 -4.41 -11.27
N TRP A 49 12.22 -4.41 -10.09
CA TRP A 49 12.95 -4.53 -8.81
C TRP A 49 13.31 -5.99 -8.47
N GLY A 50 12.98 -6.95 -9.33
CA GLY A 50 13.22 -8.37 -9.11
C GLY A 50 12.28 -9.01 -8.08
N ILE A 51 11.18 -8.35 -7.75
CA ILE A 51 10.15 -8.85 -6.83
C ILE A 51 9.08 -9.58 -7.64
N THR A 52 8.96 -10.88 -7.43
CA THR A 52 8.02 -11.77 -8.13
C THR A 52 7.27 -12.64 -7.12
N GLU A 53 6.35 -13.45 -7.61
CA GLU A 53 5.63 -14.42 -6.76
C GLU A 53 6.56 -15.49 -6.13
N GLU A 54 7.72 -15.72 -6.73
CA GLU A 54 8.74 -16.68 -6.27
C GLU A 54 9.72 -16.06 -5.25
N THR A 55 9.61 -14.75 -4.99
CA THR A 55 10.52 -14.03 -4.10
C THR A 55 10.37 -14.51 -2.66
N ASP A 56 11.50 -14.84 -2.01
CA ASP A 56 11.51 -15.13 -0.58
C ASP A 56 11.49 -13.82 0.24
N PHE A 57 10.31 -13.38 0.60
CA PHE A 57 10.09 -12.15 1.37
C PHE A 57 10.68 -12.19 2.79
N SER A 58 11.07 -13.36 3.30
CA SER A 58 11.69 -13.47 4.63
C SER A 58 13.12 -12.94 4.67
N LEU A 59 13.76 -12.84 3.51
CA LEU A 59 15.13 -12.34 3.35
C LEU A 59 15.18 -10.85 3.00
N MET A 60 14.04 -10.26 2.64
CA MET A 60 13.97 -8.87 2.21
C MET A 60 13.93 -7.91 3.40
N LYS A 61 14.61 -6.79 3.24
CA LYS A 61 14.56 -5.65 4.16
C LYS A 61 13.62 -4.57 3.62
N SER A 62 13.29 -3.62 4.48
CA SER A 62 12.46 -2.48 4.13
C SER A 62 12.99 -1.71 2.91
N GLU A 63 14.31 -1.58 2.79
CA GLU A 63 14.98 -0.86 1.70
C GLU A 63 14.94 -1.61 0.35
N ASP A 64 14.60 -2.89 0.35
CA ASP A 64 14.53 -3.72 -0.85
C ASP A 64 13.20 -3.55 -1.61
N TYR A 65 12.26 -2.77 -1.04
CA TYR A 65 10.97 -2.47 -1.66
C TYR A 65 10.94 -1.05 -2.22
N PRO A 66 10.30 -0.83 -3.39
CA PRO A 66 10.05 0.51 -3.87
C PRO A 66 9.12 1.27 -2.93
N ILE A 67 9.40 2.56 -2.74
CA ILE A 67 8.54 3.49 -2.00
C ILE A 67 7.53 4.15 -2.95
N LEU A 68 6.52 4.84 -2.39
CA LEU A 68 5.45 5.43 -3.19
C LEU A 68 5.94 6.50 -4.18
N SER A 69 7.02 7.23 -3.88
CA SER A 69 7.59 8.17 -4.84
C SER A 69 8.21 7.47 -6.05
N GLU A 70 8.74 6.28 -5.90
CA GLU A 70 9.29 5.49 -7.01
C GLU A 70 8.17 4.94 -7.90
N LEU A 71 7.05 4.54 -7.32
CA LEU A 71 5.84 4.24 -8.10
C LEU A 71 5.35 5.46 -8.86
N TYR A 72 5.31 6.64 -8.23
CA TYR A 72 4.92 7.88 -8.88
C TYR A 72 5.83 8.21 -10.06
N ASP A 73 7.16 8.15 -9.85
CA ASP A 73 8.16 8.43 -10.89
C ASP A 73 8.07 7.43 -12.05
N TYR A 74 7.79 6.16 -11.75
CA TYR A 74 7.55 5.12 -12.75
C TYR A 74 6.34 5.44 -13.62
N ILE A 75 5.22 5.82 -13.01
CA ILE A 75 4.00 6.22 -13.73
C ILE A 75 4.24 7.50 -14.56
N GLU A 76 5.02 8.45 -14.04
CA GLU A 76 5.37 9.67 -14.76
C GLU A 76 6.23 9.38 -16.01
N ILE A 77 7.19 8.47 -15.91
CA ILE A 77 7.98 8.00 -17.04
C ILE A 77 7.09 7.33 -18.10
N GLU A 78 6.16 6.48 -17.69
CA GLU A 78 5.16 5.86 -18.60
C GLU A 78 4.28 6.90 -19.27
N TYR A 79 3.84 7.94 -18.54
CA TYR A 79 3.04 9.04 -19.10
C TYR A 79 3.83 9.86 -20.14
N LEU A 80 5.09 10.17 -19.87
CA LEU A 80 5.94 10.95 -20.78
C LEU A 80 6.29 10.17 -22.05
N ASN A 81 6.47 8.85 -21.94
CA ASN A 81 6.84 7.98 -23.05
C ASN A 81 5.63 7.25 -23.68
N PHE A 82 4.40 7.67 -23.35
CA PHE A 82 3.19 7.02 -23.82
C PHE A 82 3.09 7.09 -25.36
N ASP A 83 2.96 5.91 -25.97
CA ASP A 83 2.87 5.76 -27.42
C ASP A 83 1.42 5.35 -27.79
N GLU A 84 0.67 6.25 -28.38
CA GLU A 84 -0.72 6.03 -28.78
C GLU A 84 -0.86 5.01 -29.93
N GLN A 85 0.21 4.71 -30.63
CA GLN A 85 0.19 3.74 -31.75
C GLN A 85 0.34 2.29 -31.25
N LYS A 86 0.76 2.10 -30.00
CA LYS A 86 0.89 0.77 -29.40
C LYS A 86 -0.37 0.38 -28.64
N PRO A 87 -0.84 -0.87 -28.75
CA PRO A 87 -1.96 -1.33 -27.93
C PRO A 87 -1.59 -1.26 -26.44
N GLN A 88 -2.35 -0.48 -25.66
CA GLN A 88 -2.21 -0.32 -24.23
C GLN A 88 -3.52 -0.66 -23.52
N LEU A 89 -3.44 -1.12 -22.27
CA LEU A 89 -4.61 -1.40 -21.44
C LEU A 89 -5.20 -0.13 -20.78
N TYR A 90 -4.47 0.97 -20.83
CA TYR A 90 -4.84 2.28 -20.27
C TYR A 90 -4.53 3.39 -21.27
N THR A 91 -5.13 4.55 -21.07
CA THR A 91 -4.89 5.72 -21.91
C THR A 91 -3.94 6.72 -21.24
N LYS A 92 -3.42 7.66 -22.01
CA LYS A 92 -2.59 8.74 -21.49
C LYS A 92 -3.32 9.61 -20.47
N GLU A 93 -4.60 9.89 -20.70
CA GLU A 93 -5.47 10.61 -19.79
C GLU A 93 -5.67 9.86 -18.46
N MET A 94 -5.75 8.53 -18.51
CA MET A 94 -5.84 7.70 -17.30
C MET A 94 -4.56 7.84 -16.46
N LEU A 95 -3.38 7.79 -17.08
CA LEU A 95 -2.11 8.01 -16.40
C LEU A 95 -2.04 9.39 -15.74
N GLN A 96 -2.49 10.43 -16.45
CA GLN A 96 -2.56 11.79 -15.91
C GLN A 96 -3.47 11.89 -14.68
N GLN A 97 -4.64 11.25 -14.74
CA GLN A 97 -5.57 11.23 -13.60
C GLN A 97 -5.00 10.47 -12.40
N VAL A 98 -4.31 9.35 -12.64
CA VAL A 98 -3.61 8.59 -11.60
C VAL A 98 -2.50 9.44 -10.96
N LEU A 99 -1.66 10.11 -11.76
CA LEU A 99 -0.61 11.00 -11.26
C LEU A 99 -1.19 12.13 -10.39
N LEU A 100 -2.26 12.79 -10.85
CA LEU A 100 -2.96 13.82 -10.06
C LEU A 100 -3.53 13.25 -8.76
N GLY A 101 -4.03 12.02 -8.80
CA GLY A 101 -4.56 11.32 -7.63
C GLY A 101 -3.50 11.01 -6.58
N LEU A 102 -2.35 10.55 -7.01
CA LEU A 102 -1.24 10.12 -6.16
C LEU A 102 -0.34 11.27 -5.69
N TYR A 103 -0.39 12.44 -6.33
CA TYR A 103 0.57 13.52 -6.11
C TYR A 103 0.74 13.88 -4.62
N SER A 104 -0.36 14.13 -3.91
CA SER A 104 -0.27 14.55 -2.49
C SER A 104 0.36 13.48 -1.60
N MET A 105 0.05 12.21 -1.86
CA MET A 105 0.54 11.07 -1.09
C MET A 105 2.03 10.77 -1.36
N CYS A 106 2.49 10.99 -2.59
CA CYS A 106 3.83 10.60 -3.03
C CYS A 106 4.84 11.76 -3.01
N LYS A 107 4.43 12.97 -3.41
CA LYS A 107 5.31 14.14 -3.62
C LYS A 107 4.82 15.41 -2.89
N GLY A 108 3.55 15.45 -2.50
CA GLY A 108 2.91 16.63 -1.93
C GLY A 108 2.89 16.67 -0.40
N ALA A 109 1.87 17.32 0.14
CA ALA A 109 1.77 17.62 1.58
C ALA A 109 1.67 16.37 2.46
N ASP A 110 1.07 15.29 1.95
CA ASP A 110 0.84 14.06 2.69
C ASP A 110 1.99 13.05 2.57
N ALA A 111 2.98 13.33 1.70
CA ALA A 111 4.12 12.44 1.47
C ALA A 111 4.88 12.09 2.75
N LYS A 112 4.98 13.02 3.70
CA LYS A 112 5.62 12.79 5.02
C LYS A 112 4.99 11.67 5.85
N PHE A 113 3.75 11.28 5.54
CA PHE A 113 3.03 10.20 6.25
C PHE A 113 3.12 8.86 5.55
N PHE A 114 3.32 8.86 4.22
CA PHE A 114 3.17 7.66 3.40
C PHE A 114 4.43 7.29 2.61
N ASN A 115 5.28 8.27 2.30
CA ASN A 115 6.42 8.05 1.44
C ASN A 115 7.70 7.81 2.25
N GLY A 116 8.19 6.59 2.21
CA GLY A 116 9.41 6.18 2.90
C GLY A 116 9.40 4.70 3.26
N HIS A 117 10.56 4.20 3.61
CA HIS A 117 10.68 2.83 4.11
C HIS A 117 10.16 2.70 5.53
N SER A 118 9.65 1.52 5.88
CA SER A 118 9.21 1.23 7.24
C SER A 118 10.38 1.32 8.22
N ASN A 119 10.18 2.07 9.30
CA ASN A 119 11.10 2.18 10.42
C ASN A 119 10.65 1.37 11.65
N LEU A 120 9.66 0.49 11.47
CA LEU A 120 9.19 -0.38 12.55
C LEU A 120 10.26 -1.42 12.87
N THR A 121 10.72 -1.42 14.09
CA THR A 121 11.64 -2.43 14.61
C THR A 121 10.86 -3.54 15.31
N SER A 122 11.34 -4.78 15.17
CA SER A 122 10.79 -5.90 15.93
C SER A 122 11.10 -5.69 17.41
N THR A 123 10.10 -5.33 18.20
CA THR A 123 10.21 -5.12 19.64
C THR A 123 9.16 -5.96 20.36
N ARG A 124 9.48 -6.40 21.58
CA ARG A 124 8.55 -7.16 22.42
C ARG A 124 7.33 -6.33 22.86
N PHE A 125 7.47 -5.02 22.88
CA PHE A 125 6.42 -4.09 23.28
C PHE A 125 6.46 -2.87 22.36
N LEU A 126 5.34 -2.62 21.66
CA LEU A 126 5.18 -1.52 20.71
C LEU A 126 3.92 -0.71 21.05
N VAL A 127 4.06 0.60 21.12
CA VAL A 127 2.95 1.52 21.37
C VAL A 127 2.84 2.52 20.23
N PHE A 128 1.67 2.62 19.64
CA PHE A 128 1.36 3.62 18.62
C PHE A 128 0.60 4.80 19.26
N GLY A 129 1.22 5.98 19.29
CA GLY A 129 0.59 7.20 19.73
C GLY A 129 -0.24 7.83 18.61
N VAL A 130 -1.56 7.70 18.67
CA VAL A 130 -2.47 8.17 17.60
C VAL A 130 -3.05 9.57 17.82
N LYS A 131 -2.71 10.24 18.92
CA LYS A 131 -3.26 11.57 19.28
C LYS A 131 -3.07 12.60 18.15
N GLY A 132 -1.92 12.63 17.51
CA GLY A 132 -1.61 13.56 16.42
C GLY A 132 -2.44 13.34 15.15
N LEU A 133 -3.11 12.19 15.01
CA LEU A 133 -3.97 11.92 13.86
C LEU A 133 -5.26 12.76 13.86
N ASN A 134 -5.61 13.39 14.96
CA ASN A 134 -6.75 14.33 15.01
C ASN A 134 -6.47 15.64 14.26
N GLU A 135 -5.22 15.95 13.98
CA GLU A 135 -4.80 17.21 13.34
C GLU A 135 -4.63 17.08 11.83
N VAL A 136 -4.77 15.86 11.28
CA VAL A 136 -4.65 15.61 9.84
C VAL A 136 -6.03 15.42 9.19
N ALA A 137 -6.07 15.50 7.86
CA ALA A 137 -7.28 15.26 7.09
C ALA A 137 -7.86 13.85 7.34
N VAL A 138 -9.19 13.73 7.28
CA VAL A 138 -9.91 12.48 7.62
C VAL A 138 -9.40 11.30 6.79
N ASN A 139 -9.21 11.48 5.48
CA ASN A 139 -8.70 10.44 4.59
C ASN A 139 -7.28 10.00 4.97
N VAL A 140 -6.39 10.93 5.30
CA VAL A 140 -5.03 10.64 5.79
C VAL A 140 -5.09 9.82 7.08
N ARG A 141 -5.90 10.27 8.03
CA ARG A 141 -6.13 9.57 9.31
C ARG A 141 -6.63 8.16 9.09
N SER A 142 -7.69 8.00 8.30
CA SER A 142 -8.29 6.69 8.02
C SER A 142 -7.29 5.73 7.37
N THR A 143 -6.49 6.24 6.44
CA THR A 143 -5.46 5.45 5.76
C THR A 143 -4.34 5.01 6.70
N ILE A 144 -3.88 5.89 7.60
CA ILE A 144 -2.88 5.52 8.62
C ILE A 144 -3.46 4.48 9.59
N LEU A 145 -4.72 4.64 10.02
CA LEU A 145 -5.37 3.66 10.89
C LEU A 145 -5.54 2.30 10.20
N LEU A 146 -5.89 2.27 8.91
CA LEU A 146 -5.95 1.04 8.12
C LEU A 146 -4.58 0.33 8.12
N ASN A 147 -3.48 1.07 7.90
CA ASN A 147 -2.13 0.51 7.96
C ASN A 147 -1.79 -0.05 9.34
N LEU A 148 -2.09 0.68 10.41
CA LEU A 148 -1.82 0.24 11.78
C LEU A 148 -2.62 -1.03 12.13
N LEU A 149 -3.91 -1.05 11.81
CA LEU A 149 -4.77 -2.20 12.09
C LEU A 149 -4.33 -3.43 11.27
N SER A 150 -3.94 -3.24 10.00
CA SER A 150 -3.40 -4.32 9.17
C SER A 150 -2.12 -4.89 9.77
N TYR A 151 -1.17 -4.03 10.16
CA TYR A 151 0.06 -4.46 10.84
C TYR A 151 -0.23 -5.24 12.13
N MET A 152 -1.14 -4.73 12.98
CA MET A 152 -1.50 -5.40 14.23
C MET A 152 -2.16 -6.76 13.96
N THR A 153 -3.02 -6.85 12.97
CA THR A 153 -3.69 -8.10 12.56
C THR A 153 -2.68 -9.13 12.06
N ASP A 154 -1.74 -8.71 11.21
CA ASP A 154 -0.67 -9.59 10.73
C ASP A 154 0.15 -10.16 11.90
N LYS A 155 0.57 -9.31 12.84
CA LYS A 155 1.29 -9.74 14.05
C LYS A 155 0.49 -10.69 14.92
N LEU A 156 -0.79 -10.44 15.13
CA LEU A 156 -1.68 -11.33 15.89
C LEU A 156 -1.81 -12.72 15.23
N LEU A 157 -1.86 -12.78 13.92
CA LEU A 157 -2.04 -14.01 13.17
C LEU A 157 -0.74 -14.81 13.01
N THR A 158 0.41 -14.12 12.92
CA THR A 158 1.69 -14.76 12.60
C THR A 158 2.53 -15.12 13.83
N GLU A 159 2.48 -14.33 14.90
CA GLU A 159 3.37 -14.49 16.07
C GLU A 159 2.76 -15.28 17.25
N GLY A 160 1.51 -15.69 17.17
CA GLY A 160 0.85 -16.65 18.08
C GLY A 160 0.66 -16.24 19.55
N ASN A 161 1.59 -15.51 20.16
CA ASN A 161 1.56 -15.05 21.56
C ASN A 161 1.50 -13.51 21.67
N THR A 162 0.74 -12.89 20.78
CA THR A 162 0.63 -11.42 20.69
C THR A 162 -0.70 -10.96 21.28
N VAL A 163 -0.67 -9.88 22.03
CA VAL A 163 -1.86 -9.19 22.55
C VAL A 163 -1.87 -7.78 22.00
N ALA A 164 -2.97 -7.39 21.36
CA ALA A 164 -3.23 -6.02 20.95
C ALA A 164 -4.26 -5.39 21.89
N ALA A 165 -3.91 -4.25 22.50
CA ALA A 165 -4.81 -3.45 23.29
C ALA A 165 -5.12 -2.15 22.55
N LEU A 166 -6.40 -1.88 22.29
CA LEU A 166 -6.88 -0.69 21.60
C LEU A 166 -7.67 0.15 22.60
N ASP A 167 -7.11 1.28 22.99
CA ASP A 167 -7.77 2.23 23.87
C ASP A 167 -8.55 3.27 23.04
N GLU A 168 -9.75 3.61 23.48
CA GLU A 168 -10.63 4.62 22.88
C GLU A 168 -10.92 4.42 21.37
N LEU A 169 -10.86 3.19 20.87
CA LEU A 169 -11.09 2.86 19.45
C LEU A 169 -12.44 3.40 18.92
N TYR A 170 -13.45 3.48 19.78
CA TYR A 170 -14.78 4.00 19.43
C TYR A 170 -14.74 5.45 18.91
N ILE A 171 -13.79 6.27 19.37
CA ILE A 171 -13.62 7.66 18.89
C ILE A 171 -13.26 7.68 17.38
N TRP A 172 -12.59 6.66 16.91
CA TRP A 172 -12.10 6.56 15.54
C TRP A 172 -13.10 5.88 14.58
N LEU A 173 -13.99 5.05 15.13
CA LEU A 173 -15.00 4.32 14.37
C LEU A 173 -16.32 5.08 14.20
N SER A 174 -16.53 6.14 14.97
CA SER A 174 -17.80 6.89 15.01
C SER A 174 -17.86 8.11 14.08
N ASN A 175 -16.89 8.31 13.20
CA ASN A 175 -16.85 9.42 12.23
C ASN A 175 -16.88 8.93 10.79
#